data_666e4cfd347a0867928444ddf689ed74
#
_entry.id   666e4cfd347a0867928444ddf689ed74
#
_cell.length_a   1.000
_cell.length_b   1.000
_cell.length_c   1.000
_cell.angle_alpha   90.00
_cell.angle_beta   90.00
_cell.angle_gamma   90.00
#
_symmetry.space_group_name_H-M   'P 1'
#
loop_
_entity.id
_entity.type
_entity.pdbx_description
1 polymer ?
#
loop_
_entity_poly.entity_id
_entity_poly.type
_entity_poly.pdbx_seq_one_letter_code
_entity_poly.pdbx_strand_id
1 'polypeptide(L)'
;MASATNEGALWGGRFAGGPADALAALSKSTHFDWRLARYDIAGSKAHARVLHKAGLLDGAELEGMLAALTRLDEDVASGAYLPAESDEDVHGSLERGLIERAGTQLGGKLRAGRSRNDQVATLGRMFLRDHARIIARGVLSTIDALVDQAKAHQGVAMPGRTHLQHAQPVLLSHHLLAHAWALLRDVQRLQDWDKRAGVSPYGSGALAGSSLGLDPEAVAADLGFFSATHNSIDGTASRDVFAEFAWITAMIGVDLSRVSEEVILWATKEFSFVTLHDSYSTGSSIMPQKKNPDVAELARGKAGRLIGNLTGLLATLKGLPLAYNRDLQEDKEPVFDAADTLEVLLPAVSGMIATLKFNTERMEALAPQGFALATDIAEWLVRQGVPFREAHELSGAAVKQAESRGVELWDLTDEEYAAISEHLTPEVRTVLSTEGSLNSRNSQGGTAPAAVERQLLALDGELAGVRTYAG
;
A
#
# COMPACT_ATOMS: atom_id res chain seq x y z
N MET A 1 -8.98 -33.57 -43.67
CA MET A 1 -8.46 -32.77 -42.59
C MET A 1 -8.21 -31.38 -43.16
N ALA A 2 -9.10 -30.44 -42.91
CA ALA A 2 -8.93 -29.06 -43.38
C ALA A 2 -7.78 -28.42 -42.61
N SER A 3 -6.77 -27.90 -43.32
CA SER A 3 -5.72 -27.09 -42.73
C SER A 3 -6.36 -25.87 -42.10
N ALA A 4 -6.27 -25.73 -40.77
CA ALA A 4 -6.59 -24.50 -40.11
C ALA A 4 -5.67 -23.41 -40.70
N THR A 5 -6.24 -22.51 -41.47
CA THR A 5 -5.55 -21.35 -42.00
C THR A 5 -5.15 -20.48 -40.81
N ASN A 6 -3.89 -20.08 -40.76
CA ASN A 6 -3.28 -19.27 -39.69
C ASN A 6 -3.74 -17.78 -39.82
N GLU A 7 -5.05 -17.58 -40.00
CA GLU A 7 -5.67 -16.27 -40.15
C GLU A 7 -5.76 -15.59 -38.76
N GLY A 8 -4.73 -14.81 -38.46
CA GLY A 8 -4.71 -13.99 -37.24
C GLY A 8 -3.36 -13.88 -36.54
N ALA A 9 -2.43 -14.81 -36.67
CA ALA A 9 -1.14 -14.70 -36.01
C ALA A 9 -0.12 -13.96 -36.90
N LEU A 10 0.33 -12.80 -36.50
CA LEU A 10 1.27 -11.93 -37.22
C LEU A 10 2.65 -12.55 -37.49
N TRP A 11 3.03 -13.59 -36.74
CA TRP A 11 4.28 -14.32 -36.90
C TRP A 11 4.12 -15.59 -37.76
N GLY A 12 2.93 -15.81 -38.34
CA GLY A 12 2.57 -17.02 -39.07
C GLY A 12 3.28 -17.24 -40.40
N GLY A 13 3.86 -16.21 -41.02
CA GLY A 13 4.44 -16.30 -42.36
C GLY A 13 5.63 -17.24 -42.51
N ARG A 14 6.32 -17.64 -41.43
CA ARG A 14 7.45 -18.58 -41.40
C ARG A 14 7.02 -20.01 -41.06
N PHE A 15 5.90 -20.18 -40.40
CA PHE A 15 5.47 -21.46 -39.84
C PHE A 15 4.45 -22.14 -40.74
N ALA A 16 4.58 -23.45 -40.90
CA ALA A 16 3.70 -24.24 -41.74
C ALA A 16 2.31 -24.55 -41.16
N GLY A 17 2.10 -24.20 -39.87
CA GLY A 17 0.84 -24.39 -39.16
C GLY A 17 0.72 -23.50 -37.92
N GLY A 18 -0.45 -23.48 -37.27
CA GLY A 18 -0.68 -22.76 -35.99
C GLY A 18 -0.01 -23.46 -34.81
N PRO A 19 0.02 -22.80 -33.63
CA PRO A 19 0.52 -23.40 -32.39
C PRO A 19 -0.30 -24.63 -32.01
N ALA A 20 0.32 -25.58 -31.33
CA ALA A 20 -0.41 -26.67 -30.71
C ALA A 20 -1.38 -26.12 -29.63
N ASP A 21 -2.52 -26.79 -29.44
CA ASP A 21 -3.56 -26.38 -28.48
C ASP A 21 -2.98 -26.16 -27.07
N ALA A 22 -2.05 -27.00 -26.62
CA ALA A 22 -1.40 -26.89 -25.34
C ALA A 22 -0.55 -25.60 -25.23
N LEU A 23 0.14 -25.19 -26.29
CA LEU A 23 0.90 -23.94 -26.33
C LEU A 23 -0.05 -22.72 -26.37
N ALA A 24 -1.13 -22.80 -27.13
CA ALA A 24 -2.14 -21.74 -27.18
C ALA A 24 -2.79 -21.54 -25.82
N ALA A 25 -3.15 -22.62 -25.12
CA ALA A 25 -3.72 -22.56 -23.79
C ALA A 25 -2.72 -21.95 -22.75
N LEU A 26 -1.43 -22.34 -22.81
CA LEU A 26 -0.38 -21.81 -21.94
C LEU A 26 -0.08 -20.32 -22.20
N SER A 27 -0.25 -19.88 -23.45
CA SER A 27 0.07 -18.51 -23.89
C SER A 27 -1.06 -17.51 -23.64
N LYS A 28 -2.30 -17.98 -23.51
CA LYS A 28 -3.49 -17.13 -23.42
C LYS A 28 -3.50 -16.32 -22.14
N SER A 29 -3.65 -15.00 -22.27
CA SER A 29 -3.60 -14.04 -21.15
C SER A 29 -4.81 -13.13 -21.03
N THR A 30 -5.78 -13.22 -21.97
CA THR A 30 -6.96 -12.34 -21.98
C THR A 30 -7.76 -12.34 -20.68
N HIS A 31 -7.71 -13.41 -19.89
CA HIS A 31 -8.43 -13.55 -18.63
C HIS A 31 -7.89 -12.67 -17.51
N PHE A 32 -6.62 -12.21 -17.58
CA PHE A 32 -6.06 -11.29 -16.61
C PHE A 32 -5.61 -9.96 -17.23
N ASP A 33 -5.20 -9.92 -18.52
CA ASP A 33 -4.65 -8.74 -19.15
C ASP A 33 -5.71 -7.81 -19.79
N TRP A 34 -6.97 -8.26 -19.92
CA TRP A 34 -8.05 -7.44 -20.48
C TRP A 34 -8.24 -6.10 -19.76
N ARG A 35 -7.89 -6.01 -18.50
CA ARG A 35 -7.89 -4.77 -17.71
C ARG A 35 -6.96 -3.68 -18.26
N LEU A 36 -6.03 -4.06 -19.14
CA LEU A 36 -5.14 -3.13 -19.85
C LEU A 36 -5.77 -2.52 -21.10
N ALA A 37 -6.96 -2.93 -21.52
CA ALA A 37 -7.56 -2.53 -22.80
C ALA A 37 -7.64 -1.01 -22.98
N ARG A 38 -8.12 -0.27 -21.99
CA ARG A 38 -8.22 1.20 -22.04
C ARG A 38 -6.85 1.86 -22.17
N TYR A 39 -5.82 1.32 -21.51
CA TYR A 39 -4.44 1.82 -21.59
C TYR A 39 -3.84 1.54 -22.96
N ASP A 40 -4.12 0.39 -23.54
CA ASP A 40 -3.67 0.04 -24.89
C ASP A 40 -4.31 0.95 -25.96
N ILE A 41 -5.60 1.22 -25.85
CA ILE A 41 -6.27 2.16 -26.75
C ILE A 41 -5.68 3.57 -26.62
N ALA A 42 -5.41 4.05 -25.41
CA ALA A 42 -4.73 5.31 -25.17
C ALA A 42 -3.33 5.33 -25.81
N GLY A 43 -2.53 4.28 -25.58
CA GLY A 43 -1.22 4.08 -26.20
C GLY A 43 -1.30 4.03 -27.73
N SER A 44 -2.32 3.37 -28.27
CA SER A 44 -2.58 3.29 -29.71
C SER A 44 -2.94 4.64 -30.33
N LYS A 45 -3.73 5.47 -29.61
CA LYS A 45 -4.03 6.84 -30.05
C LYS A 45 -2.76 7.73 -30.07
N ALA A 46 -1.92 7.63 -29.04
CA ALA A 46 -0.64 8.34 -28.98
C ALA A 46 0.30 7.87 -30.10
N HIS A 47 0.37 6.57 -30.36
CA HIS A 47 1.18 6.01 -31.43
C HIS A 47 0.72 6.46 -32.84
N ALA A 48 -0.58 6.50 -33.09
CA ALA A 48 -1.11 7.03 -34.35
C ALA A 48 -0.65 8.48 -34.62
N ARG A 49 -0.59 9.32 -33.60
CA ARG A 49 -0.12 10.71 -33.71
C ARG A 49 1.36 10.80 -34.10
N VAL A 50 2.22 9.96 -33.51
CA VAL A 50 3.64 9.97 -33.89
C VAL A 50 3.90 9.31 -35.24
N LEU A 51 3.08 8.35 -35.67
CA LEU A 51 3.12 7.85 -37.05
C LEU A 51 2.77 8.93 -38.06
N HIS A 52 1.78 9.75 -37.78
CA HIS A 52 1.45 10.91 -38.63
C HIS A 52 2.58 11.93 -38.64
N LYS A 53 3.14 12.29 -37.48
CA LYS A 53 4.29 13.22 -37.37
C LYS A 53 5.51 12.73 -38.17
N ALA A 54 5.71 11.42 -38.24
CA ALA A 54 6.76 10.77 -39.02
C ALA A 54 6.41 10.62 -40.53
N GLY A 55 5.23 11.05 -40.96
CA GLY A 55 4.78 10.97 -42.38
C GLY A 55 4.32 9.57 -42.81
N LEU A 56 4.08 8.64 -41.86
CA LEU A 56 3.60 7.29 -42.13
C LEU A 56 2.08 7.18 -42.20
N LEU A 57 1.37 8.18 -41.70
CA LEU A 57 -0.06 8.42 -41.89
C LEU A 57 -0.27 9.84 -42.41
N ASP A 58 -1.17 10.01 -43.37
CA ASP A 58 -1.64 11.35 -43.75
C ASP A 58 -2.71 11.88 -42.77
N GLY A 59 -3.19 13.11 -42.94
CA GLY A 59 -4.15 13.72 -42.03
C GLY A 59 -5.49 12.99 -42.00
N ALA A 60 -6.00 12.54 -43.14
CA ALA A 60 -7.27 11.79 -43.21
C ALA A 60 -7.15 10.40 -42.60
N GLU A 61 -6.01 9.74 -42.78
CA GLU A 61 -5.69 8.46 -42.15
C GLU A 61 -5.59 8.59 -40.63
N LEU A 62 -4.97 9.65 -40.10
CA LEU A 62 -4.93 9.89 -38.66
C LEU A 62 -6.33 10.11 -38.08
N GLU A 63 -7.15 10.97 -38.72
CA GLU A 63 -8.53 11.19 -38.28
C GLU A 63 -9.36 9.91 -38.29
N GLY A 64 -9.29 9.11 -39.34
CA GLY A 64 -9.96 7.81 -39.45
C GLY A 64 -9.51 6.81 -38.39
N MET A 65 -8.19 6.76 -38.12
CA MET A 65 -7.60 5.91 -37.08
C MET A 65 -8.07 6.29 -35.68
N LEU A 66 -8.00 7.59 -35.33
CA LEU A 66 -8.42 8.09 -34.02
C LEU A 66 -9.94 7.90 -33.83
N ALA A 67 -10.75 8.12 -34.86
CA ALA A 67 -12.19 7.86 -34.79
C ALA A 67 -12.51 6.38 -34.57
N ALA A 68 -11.80 5.45 -35.22
CA ALA A 68 -11.97 4.02 -35.05
C ALA A 68 -11.55 3.57 -33.65
N LEU A 69 -10.40 4.08 -33.13
CA LEU A 69 -9.94 3.81 -31.76
C LEU A 69 -10.89 4.36 -30.69
N THR A 70 -11.51 5.51 -30.96
CA THR A 70 -12.49 6.10 -30.02
C THR A 70 -13.75 5.25 -29.95
N ARG A 71 -14.29 4.80 -31.09
CA ARG A 71 -15.43 3.85 -31.12
C ARG A 71 -15.09 2.54 -30.42
N LEU A 72 -13.88 2.01 -30.61
CA LEU A 72 -13.44 0.79 -29.94
C LEU A 72 -13.36 0.99 -28.41
N ASP A 73 -12.88 2.15 -27.96
CA ASP A 73 -12.83 2.52 -26.52
C ASP A 73 -14.23 2.56 -25.88
N GLU A 74 -15.20 3.18 -26.59
CA GLU A 74 -16.61 3.23 -26.18
C GLU A 74 -17.23 1.83 -26.10
N ASP A 75 -16.96 0.97 -27.09
CA ASP A 75 -17.47 -0.39 -27.14
C ASP A 75 -16.83 -1.28 -26.05
N VAL A 76 -15.54 -1.09 -25.74
CA VAL A 76 -14.87 -1.76 -24.61
C VAL A 76 -15.46 -1.28 -23.29
N ALA A 77 -15.65 0.02 -23.11
CA ALA A 77 -16.17 0.61 -21.87
C ALA A 77 -17.62 0.16 -21.59
N SER A 78 -18.43 0.01 -22.64
CA SER A 78 -19.83 -0.46 -22.52
C SER A 78 -19.97 -1.98 -22.44
N GLY A 79 -18.88 -2.74 -22.67
CA GLY A 79 -18.91 -4.21 -22.77
C GLY A 79 -19.47 -4.73 -24.10
N ALA A 80 -19.68 -3.85 -25.09
CA ALA A 80 -20.13 -4.24 -26.44
C ALA A 80 -19.02 -4.95 -27.24
N TYR A 81 -17.75 -4.71 -26.90
CA TYR A 81 -16.60 -5.40 -27.45
C TYR A 81 -15.84 -6.16 -26.36
N LEU A 82 -15.65 -7.45 -26.57
CA LEU A 82 -14.95 -8.36 -25.65
C LEU A 82 -13.93 -9.21 -26.43
N PRO A 83 -12.93 -9.79 -25.74
CA PRO A 83 -12.01 -10.73 -26.35
C PRO A 83 -12.76 -11.93 -26.93
N ALA A 84 -12.38 -12.38 -28.13
CA ALA A 84 -12.83 -13.63 -28.68
C ALA A 84 -12.06 -14.82 -28.08
N GLU A 85 -12.62 -16.01 -28.17
CA GLU A 85 -11.95 -17.21 -27.69
C GLU A 85 -10.60 -17.45 -28.37
N SER A 86 -10.49 -17.03 -29.65
CA SER A 86 -9.28 -17.12 -30.45
C SER A 86 -8.20 -16.08 -30.12
N ASP A 87 -8.52 -15.05 -29.34
CA ASP A 87 -7.57 -14.01 -29.01
C ASP A 87 -6.58 -14.50 -27.93
N GLU A 88 -5.28 -14.34 -28.19
CA GLU A 88 -4.19 -14.75 -27.28
C GLU A 88 -4.05 -13.76 -26.10
N ASP A 89 -4.06 -12.46 -26.42
CA ASP A 89 -3.83 -11.37 -25.48
C ASP A 89 -4.74 -10.15 -25.80
N VAL A 90 -4.77 -9.19 -24.87
CA VAL A 90 -5.51 -7.92 -25.03
C VAL A 90 -5.10 -7.18 -26.30
N HIS A 91 -3.81 -7.19 -26.64
CA HIS A 91 -3.25 -6.45 -27.77
C HIS A 91 -3.77 -7.00 -29.11
N GLY A 92 -3.79 -8.34 -29.27
CA GLY A 92 -4.34 -9.00 -30.45
C GLY A 92 -5.84 -8.78 -30.59
N SER A 93 -6.57 -8.85 -29.48
CA SER A 93 -7.99 -8.54 -29.45
C SER A 93 -8.29 -7.13 -29.93
N LEU A 94 -7.59 -6.13 -29.39
CA LEU A 94 -7.80 -4.73 -29.78
C LEU A 94 -7.34 -4.42 -31.19
N GLU A 95 -6.30 -5.08 -31.71
CA GLU A 95 -5.88 -4.98 -33.11
C GLU A 95 -6.98 -5.49 -34.04
N ARG A 96 -7.57 -6.66 -33.75
CA ARG A 96 -8.74 -7.19 -34.45
C ARG A 96 -9.90 -6.20 -34.41
N GLY A 97 -10.25 -5.69 -33.24
CA GLY A 97 -11.32 -4.71 -33.07
C GLY A 97 -11.10 -3.39 -33.83
N LEU A 98 -9.86 -2.94 -33.95
CA LEU A 98 -9.50 -1.78 -34.77
C LEU A 98 -9.67 -2.07 -36.26
N ILE A 99 -9.19 -3.25 -36.76
CA ILE A 99 -9.30 -3.64 -38.14
C ILE A 99 -10.78 -3.77 -38.56
N GLU A 100 -11.63 -4.30 -37.71
CA GLU A 100 -13.08 -4.37 -37.95
C GLU A 100 -13.73 -2.98 -38.14
N ARG A 101 -13.20 -1.93 -37.50
CA ARG A 101 -13.75 -0.56 -37.56
C ARG A 101 -13.09 0.33 -38.60
N ALA A 102 -11.78 0.15 -38.81
CA ALA A 102 -10.98 0.99 -39.71
C ALA A 102 -10.71 0.34 -41.08
N GLY A 103 -10.97 -0.98 -41.21
CA GLY A 103 -10.55 -1.79 -42.35
C GLY A 103 -9.07 -2.19 -42.30
N THR A 104 -8.70 -3.27 -43.00
CA THR A 104 -7.35 -3.83 -42.95
C THR A 104 -6.27 -2.86 -43.46
N GLN A 105 -6.57 -2.05 -44.47
CA GLN A 105 -5.63 -1.08 -45.06
C GLN A 105 -5.19 -0.04 -44.07
N LEU A 106 -6.11 0.60 -43.34
CA LEU A 106 -5.82 1.65 -42.36
C LEU A 106 -5.40 1.05 -41.02
N GLY A 107 -6.20 0.09 -40.48
CA GLY A 107 -5.93 -0.52 -39.17
C GLY A 107 -4.56 -1.21 -39.08
N GLY A 108 -4.14 -1.87 -40.17
CA GLY A 108 -2.84 -2.52 -40.28
C GLY A 108 -1.62 -1.57 -40.18
N LYS A 109 -1.79 -0.28 -40.51
CA LYS A 109 -0.70 0.70 -40.44
C LYS A 109 -0.29 1.02 -38.97
N LEU A 110 -1.19 0.86 -38.01
CA LEU A 110 -0.93 1.22 -36.60
C LEU A 110 0.25 0.46 -36.00
N ARG A 111 0.57 -0.71 -36.54
CA ARG A 111 1.62 -1.57 -35.97
C ARG A 111 3.05 -1.15 -36.33
N ALA A 112 3.22 -0.23 -37.27
CA ALA A 112 4.54 0.20 -37.73
C ALA A 112 5.39 0.75 -36.58
N GLY A 113 6.58 0.17 -36.36
CA GLY A 113 7.54 0.61 -35.34
C GLY A 113 7.18 0.26 -33.89
N ARG A 114 6.07 -0.45 -33.64
CA ARG A 114 5.65 -0.89 -32.30
C ARG A 114 5.91 -2.38 -32.10
N SER A 115 6.44 -2.76 -30.93
CA SER A 115 6.54 -4.13 -30.47
C SER A 115 5.59 -4.37 -29.28
N ARG A 116 5.17 -5.63 -29.08
CA ARG A 116 4.49 -6.00 -27.83
C ARG A 116 5.37 -5.80 -26.60
N ASN A 117 6.71 -5.87 -26.75
CA ASN A 117 7.63 -5.76 -25.61
C ASN A 117 7.59 -4.37 -24.95
N ASP A 118 7.74 -3.30 -25.71
CA ASP A 118 7.67 -1.94 -25.20
C ASP A 118 6.23 -1.53 -24.88
N GLN A 119 5.27 -2.03 -25.66
CA GLN A 119 3.84 -1.81 -25.42
C GLN A 119 3.44 -2.32 -24.04
N VAL A 120 3.61 -3.61 -23.74
CA VAL A 120 3.19 -4.19 -22.45
C VAL A 120 3.90 -3.57 -21.26
N ALA A 121 5.19 -3.23 -21.40
CA ALA A 121 5.96 -2.57 -20.36
C ALA A 121 5.37 -1.17 -20.02
N THR A 122 4.95 -0.44 -21.05
CA THR A 122 4.32 0.88 -20.88
C THR A 122 2.95 0.78 -20.24
N LEU A 123 2.09 -0.11 -20.74
CA LEU A 123 0.71 -0.27 -20.27
C LEU A 123 0.67 -0.74 -18.82
N GLY A 124 1.58 -1.64 -18.44
CA GLY A 124 1.73 -2.05 -17.05
C GLY A 124 2.09 -0.88 -16.13
N ARG A 125 3.03 -0.01 -16.55
CA ARG A 125 3.36 1.22 -15.78
C ARG A 125 2.17 2.17 -15.69
N MET A 126 1.41 2.40 -16.78
CA MET A 126 0.20 3.23 -16.74
C MET A 126 -0.81 2.70 -15.73
N PHE A 127 -1.11 1.39 -15.80
CA PHE A 127 -2.00 0.73 -14.85
C PHE A 127 -1.53 0.91 -13.41
N LEU A 128 -0.26 0.59 -13.12
CA LEU A 128 0.27 0.66 -11.77
C LEU A 128 0.29 2.08 -11.22
N ARG A 129 0.56 3.10 -12.04
CA ARG A 129 0.54 4.52 -11.64
C ARG A 129 -0.87 4.99 -11.27
N ASP A 130 -1.89 4.57 -12.01
CA ASP A 130 -3.28 4.88 -11.68
C ASP A 130 -3.72 4.19 -10.37
N HIS A 131 -3.43 2.89 -10.25
CA HIS A 131 -3.79 2.12 -9.07
C HIS A 131 -2.99 2.53 -7.82
N ALA A 132 -1.73 2.98 -7.98
CA ALA A 132 -0.96 3.58 -6.89
C ALA A 132 -1.65 4.80 -6.28
N ARG A 133 -2.28 5.65 -7.09
CA ARG A 133 -3.06 6.80 -6.62
C ARG A 133 -4.35 6.37 -5.91
N ILE A 134 -5.03 5.34 -6.43
CA ILE A 134 -6.22 4.76 -5.77
C ILE A 134 -5.84 4.19 -4.40
N ILE A 135 -4.75 3.42 -4.33
CA ILE A 135 -4.22 2.87 -3.08
C ILE A 135 -3.81 3.99 -2.13
N ALA A 136 -3.11 5.01 -2.61
CA ALA A 136 -2.71 6.17 -1.79
C ALA A 136 -3.93 6.86 -1.15
N ARG A 137 -5.02 7.05 -1.89
CA ARG A 137 -6.29 7.57 -1.34
C ARG A 137 -6.86 6.66 -0.25
N GLY A 138 -6.83 5.35 -0.46
CA GLY A 138 -7.28 4.37 0.53
C GLY A 138 -6.45 4.40 1.82
N VAL A 139 -5.10 4.51 1.70
CA VAL A 139 -4.20 4.65 2.85
C VAL A 139 -4.45 5.98 3.57
N LEU A 140 -4.61 7.09 2.83
CA LEU A 140 -4.95 8.39 3.41
C LEU A 140 -6.29 8.35 4.17
N SER A 141 -7.30 7.67 3.65
CA SER A 141 -8.57 7.47 4.37
C SER A 141 -8.38 6.69 5.69
N THR A 142 -7.46 5.73 5.71
CA THR A 142 -7.12 4.99 6.94
C THR A 142 -6.38 5.90 7.93
N ILE A 143 -5.47 6.74 7.45
CA ILE A 143 -4.78 7.75 8.28
C ILE A 143 -5.80 8.73 8.86
N ASP A 144 -6.74 9.22 8.05
CA ASP A 144 -7.79 10.14 8.51
C ASP A 144 -8.62 9.52 9.63
N ALA A 145 -9.03 8.26 9.50
CA ALA A 145 -9.76 7.55 10.55
C ALA A 145 -8.96 7.43 11.85
N LEU A 146 -7.65 7.15 11.77
CA LEU A 146 -6.76 7.10 12.95
C LEU A 146 -6.61 8.49 13.60
N VAL A 147 -6.44 9.53 12.79
CA VAL A 147 -6.30 10.92 13.25
C VAL A 147 -7.58 11.41 13.91
N ASP A 148 -8.74 11.11 13.33
CA ASP A 148 -10.04 11.49 13.90
C ASP A 148 -10.28 10.81 15.25
N GLN A 149 -9.97 9.52 15.36
CA GLN A 149 -10.01 8.80 16.64
C GLN A 149 -9.00 9.36 17.64
N ALA A 150 -7.79 9.70 17.20
CA ALA A 150 -6.78 10.33 18.06
C ALA A 150 -7.25 11.70 18.59
N LYS A 151 -7.85 12.53 17.75
CA LYS A 151 -8.41 13.83 18.12
C LYS A 151 -9.59 13.68 19.09
N ALA A 152 -10.46 12.70 18.88
CA ALA A 152 -11.60 12.43 19.75
C ALA A 152 -11.20 11.95 21.17
N HIS A 153 -10.00 11.39 21.30
CA HIS A 153 -9.52 10.75 22.54
C HIS A 153 -8.18 11.34 23.05
N GLN A 154 -7.94 12.63 22.87
CA GLN A 154 -6.65 13.27 23.16
C GLN A 154 -6.16 13.12 24.60
N GLY A 155 -7.08 13.11 25.59
CA GLY A 155 -6.76 13.02 27.00
C GLY A 155 -6.74 11.62 27.60
N VAL A 156 -7.13 10.60 26.81
CA VAL A 156 -7.31 9.23 27.31
C VAL A 156 -5.96 8.56 27.51
N ALA A 157 -5.67 8.17 28.76
CA ALA A 157 -4.50 7.38 29.10
C ALA A 157 -4.75 5.87 28.86
N MET A 158 -3.71 5.16 28.47
CA MET A 158 -3.73 3.70 28.37
C MET A 158 -2.38 3.10 28.78
N PRO A 159 -2.34 1.79 29.12
CA PRO A 159 -1.07 1.13 29.36
C PRO A 159 -0.24 1.08 28.06
N GLY A 160 0.91 1.73 28.02
CA GLY A 160 1.93 1.43 27.04
C GLY A 160 2.48 0.02 27.27
N ARG A 161 2.87 -0.67 26.22
CA ARG A 161 3.31 -2.06 26.31
C ARG A 161 4.59 -2.30 25.53
N THR A 162 5.48 -3.08 26.13
CA THR A 162 6.59 -3.73 25.45
C THR A 162 6.54 -5.22 25.83
N HIS A 163 6.82 -6.10 24.88
CA HIS A 163 6.67 -7.56 25.09
C HIS A 163 5.27 -7.96 25.59
N LEU A 164 4.23 -7.20 25.24
CA LEU A 164 2.86 -7.26 25.74
C LEU A 164 2.73 -7.06 27.27
N GLN A 165 3.79 -6.74 27.98
CA GLN A 165 3.77 -6.38 29.40
C GLN A 165 3.48 -4.89 29.58
N HIS A 166 2.88 -4.52 30.73
CA HIS A 166 2.71 -3.12 31.09
C HIS A 166 4.08 -2.43 31.17
N ALA A 167 4.17 -1.29 30.48
CA ALA A 167 5.31 -0.40 30.53
C ALA A 167 4.84 0.96 31.11
N GLN A 168 5.22 2.06 30.50
CA GLN A 168 4.80 3.38 30.96
C GLN A 168 3.40 3.73 30.44
N PRO A 169 2.61 4.56 31.13
CA PRO A 169 1.39 5.13 30.59
C PRO A 169 1.67 5.94 29.33
N VAL A 170 0.78 5.81 28.33
CA VAL A 170 0.80 6.62 27.11
C VAL A 170 -0.60 7.14 26.82
N LEU A 171 -0.70 8.20 26.02
CA LEU A 171 -2.00 8.62 25.51
C LEU A 171 -2.47 7.71 24.38
N LEU A 172 -3.75 7.37 24.33
CA LEU A 172 -4.37 6.64 23.22
C LEU A 172 -4.16 7.38 21.90
N SER A 173 -4.29 8.70 21.89
CA SER A 173 -4.02 9.54 20.73
C SER A 173 -2.58 9.37 20.23
N HIS A 174 -1.59 9.34 21.13
CA HIS A 174 -0.19 9.10 20.78
C HIS A 174 0.00 7.72 20.13
N HIS A 175 -0.62 6.69 20.66
CA HIS A 175 -0.57 5.32 20.16
C HIS A 175 -1.18 5.21 18.75
N LEU A 176 -2.37 5.80 18.53
CA LEU A 176 -3.03 5.79 17.22
C LEU A 176 -2.21 6.54 16.15
N LEU A 177 -1.60 7.66 16.52
CA LEU A 177 -0.73 8.42 15.63
C LEU A 177 0.52 7.65 15.22
N ALA A 178 1.02 6.71 16.02
CA ALA A 178 2.16 5.87 15.63
C ALA A 178 1.85 5.05 14.37
N HIS A 179 0.64 4.54 14.24
CA HIS A 179 0.16 3.85 13.03
C HIS A 179 -0.03 4.84 11.86
N ALA A 180 -0.57 6.03 12.11
CA ALA A 180 -0.72 7.05 11.09
C ALA A 180 0.63 7.45 10.47
N TRP A 181 1.68 7.60 11.28
CA TRP A 181 3.05 7.88 10.81
C TRP A 181 3.65 6.73 9.97
N ALA A 182 3.35 5.48 10.28
CA ALA A 182 3.80 4.34 9.48
C ALA A 182 3.13 4.36 8.10
N LEU A 183 1.82 4.51 8.05
CA LEU A 183 1.03 4.57 6.82
C LEU A 183 1.36 5.80 5.96
N LEU A 184 1.68 6.95 6.58
CA LEU A 184 2.16 8.13 5.84
C LEU A 184 3.42 7.82 5.05
N ARG A 185 4.39 7.11 5.65
CA ARG A 185 5.61 6.68 4.93
C ARG A 185 5.29 5.77 3.74
N ASP A 186 4.21 5.00 3.80
CA ASP A 186 3.78 4.18 2.66
C ASP A 186 3.26 5.03 1.50
N VAL A 187 2.50 6.09 1.78
CA VAL A 187 2.09 7.05 0.74
C VAL A 187 3.30 7.77 0.14
N GLN A 188 4.27 8.16 0.98
CA GLN A 188 5.52 8.78 0.51
C GLN A 188 6.32 7.81 -0.38
N ARG A 189 6.35 6.51 -0.07
CA ARG A 189 6.97 5.48 -0.93
C ARG A 189 6.29 5.39 -2.30
N LEU A 190 4.95 5.41 -2.35
CA LEU A 190 4.21 5.43 -3.61
C LEU A 190 4.52 6.68 -4.44
N GLN A 191 4.61 7.84 -3.81
CA GLN A 191 4.97 9.10 -4.47
C GLN A 191 6.40 9.07 -5.03
N ASP A 192 7.36 8.53 -4.27
CA ASP A 192 8.74 8.39 -4.73
C ASP A 192 8.89 7.34 -5.83
N TRP A 193 8.15 6.26 -5.75
CA TRP A 193 8.07 5.24 -6.79
C TRP A 193 7.53 5.80 -8.10
N ASP A 194 6.50 6.66 -8.08
CA ASP A 194 5.89 7.24 -9.28
C ASP A 194 6.90 8.02 -10.12
N LYS A 195 7.92 8.62 -9.51
CA LYS A 195 9.01 9.30 -10.23
C LYS A 195 9.78 8.34 -11.14
N ARG A 196 10.03 7.10 -10.71
CA ARG A 196 10.70 6.06 -11.50
C ARG A 196 9.74 5.37 -12.47
N ALA A 197 8.52 5.08 -12.04
CA ALA A 197 7.47 4.51 -12.87
C ALA A 197 7.04 5.46 -14.01
N GLY A 198 7.20 6.77 -13.81
CA GLY A 198 6.84 7.81 -14.75
C GLY A 198 7.80 7.98 -15.94
N VAL A 199 8.71 7.02 -16.19
CA VAL A 199 9.56 6.97 -17.38
C VAL A 199 8.98 5.95 -18.35
N SER A 200 8.62 6.41 -19.58
CA SER A 200 7.94 5.59 -20.59
C SER A 200 8.90 4.66 -21.33
N PRO A 201 8.66 3.35 -21.38
CA PRO A 201 9.40 2.45 -22.28
C PRO A 201 8.97 2.54 -23.74
N TYR A 202 7.86 3.20 -24.04
CA TYR A 202 7.29 3.21 -25.40
C TYR A 202 8.28 3.81 -26.41
N GLY A 203 8.43 3.18 -27.56
CA GLY A 203 9.41 3.53 -28.57
C GLY A 203 10.70 2.73 -28.51
N SER A 204 10.86 1.87 -27.48
CA SER A 204 11.98 0.92 -27.39
C SER A 204 11.92 -0.19 -28.45
N GLY A 205 10.75 -0.38 -29.06
CA GLY A 205 10.51 -1.48 -30.01
C GLY A 205 10.69 -2.85 -29.33
N ALA A 206 11.24 -3.81 -30.04
CA ALA A 206 11.55 -5.10 -29.44
C ALA A 206 12.71 -5.01 -28.43
N LEU A 207 13.75 -4.20 -28.69
CA LEU A 207 14.91 -3.91 -27.85
C LEU A 207 15.85 -2.83 -28.42
N ALA A 208 15.74 -2.45 -29.69
CA ALA A 208 16.73 -1.60 -30.38
C ALA A 208 16.16 -0.25 -30.82
N GLY A 209 14.97 0.11 -30.37
CA GLY A 209 14.27 1.31 -30.84
C GLY A 209 13.63 1.10 -32.22
N SER A 210 13.38 2.18 -32.94
CA SER A 210 12.76 2.16 -34.28
C SER A 210 13.56 2.99 -35.28
N SER A 211 13.65 2.50 -36.52
CA SER A 211 14.26 3.20 -37.67
C SER A 211 13.27 4.14 -38.40
N LEU A 212 12.02 4.23 -37.94
CA LEU A 212 10.93 4.94 -38.64
C LEU A 212 10.81 6.42 -38.26
N GLY A 213 11.75 6.95 -37.49
CA GLY A 213 11.72 8.37 -37.07
C GLY A 213 10.60 8.69 -36.09
N LEU A 214 10.11 7.73 -35.32
CA LEU A 214 9.10 7.93 -34.30
C LEU A 214 9.70 8.69 -33.11
N ASP A 215 8.89 9.50 -32.46
CA ASP A 215 9.28 10.37 -31.34
C ASP A 215 8.78 9.76 -30.00
N PRO A 216 9.64 9.06 -29.22
CA PRO A 216 9.24 8.47 -27.95
C PRO A 216 8.85 9.49 -26.88
N GLU A 217 9.46 10.69 -26.90
CA GLU A 217 9.14 11.75 -25.94
C GLU A 217 7.73 12.30 -26.17
N ALA A 218 7.32 12.41 -27.44
CA ALA A 218 5.95 12.83 -27.77
C ALA A 218 4.92 11.79 -27.29
N VAL A 219 5.21 10.48 -27.41
CA VAL A 219 4.34 9.43 -26.87
C VAL A 219 4.32 9.48 -25.35
N ALA A 220 5.46 9.64 -24.69
CA ALA A 220 5.57 9.76 -23.26
C ALA A 220 4.72 10.92 -22.71
N ALA A 221 4.84 12.11 -23.33
CA ALA A 221 4.06 13.29 -22.96
C ALA A 221 2.55 13.09 -23.15
N ASP A 222 2.14 12.47 -24.27
CA ASP A 222 0.72 12.21 -24.59
C ASP A 222 0.07 11.20 -23.62
N LEU A 223 0.88 10.31 -23.04
CA LEU A 223 0.45 9.31 -22.05
C LEU A 223 0.66 9.74 -20.58
N GLY A 224 1.10 10.99 -20.33
CA GLY A 224 1.29 11.53 -18.99
C GLY A 224 2.51 10.96 -18.24
N PHE A 225 3.52 10.50 -18.98
CA PHE A 225 4.84 10.19 -18.43
C PHE A 225 5.71 11.46 -18.35
N PHE A 226 6.73 11.42 -17.51
CA PHE A 226 7.66 12.55 -17.33
C PHE A 226 8.72 12.63 -18.44
N SER A 227 9.11 11.46 -19.00
CA SER A 227 10.09 11.33 -20.08
C SER A 227 10.00 9.94 -20.72
N ALA A 228 10.72 9.75 -21.84
CA ALA A 228 10.98 8.42 -22.39
C ALA A 228 12.26 7.80 -21.80
N THR A 229 12.40 6.47 -21.91
CA THR A 229 13.60 5.75 -21.46
C THR A 229 14.83 6.12 -22.27
N HIS A 230 16.00 6.17 -21.61
CA HIS A 230 17.29 6.45 -22.28
C HIS A 230 17.92 5.23 -22.95
N ASN A 231 17.50 4.03 -22.60
CA ASN A 231 18.01 2.78 -23.16
C ASN A 231 16.88 1.84 -23.51
N SER A 232 16.76 1.48 -24.78
CA SER A 232 15.66 0.66 -25.30
C SER A 232 15.70 -0.80 -24.82
N ILE A 233 16.87 -1.35 -24.53
CA ILE A 233 16.99 -2.69 -23.97
C ILE A 233 16.47 -2.70 -22.53
N ASP A 234 16.88 -1.72 -21.73
CA ASP A 234 16.38 -1.51 -20.38
C ASP A 234 14.88 -1.24 -20.38
N GLY A 235 14.39 -0.37 -21.27
CA GLY A 235 12.97 -0.05 -21.41
C GLY A 235 12.08 -1.27 -21.60
N THR A 236 12.53 -2.25 -22.40
CA THR A 236 11.79 -3.51 -22.61
C THR A 236 11.98 -4.54 -21.51
N ALA A 237 13.13 -4.52 -20.81
CA ALA A 237 13.51 -5.52 -19.81
C ALA A 237 13.02 -5.17 -18.41
N SER A 238 13.05 -3.87 -18.03
CA SER A 238 12.90 -3.45 -16.63
C SER A 238 11.52 -3.77 -16.06
N ARG A 239 11.56 -4.55 -14.98
CA ARG A 239 10.42 -4.92 -14.13
C ARG A 239 10.70 -4.62 -12.66
N ASP A 240 11.82 -3.98 -12.37
CA ASP A 240 12.16 -3.46 -11.05
C ASP A 240 11.08 -2.51 -10.52
N VAL A 241 10.50 -1.68 -11.40
CA VAL A 241 9.35 -0.81 -11.08
C VAL A 241 8.12 -1.60 -10.62
N PHE A 242 7.86 -2.77 -11.22
CA PHE A 242 6.80 -3.68 -10.80
C PHE A 242 7.12 -4.33 -9.45
N ALA A 243 8.36 -4.78 -9.26
CA ALA A 243 8.81 -5.38 -8.01
C ALA A 243 8.81 -4.36 -6.85
N GLU A 244 9.19 -3.11 -7.13
CA GLU A 244 9.12 -2.02 -6.15
C GLU A 244 7.66 -1.71 -5.75
N PHE A 245 6.74 -1.66 -6.70
CA PHE A 245 5.31 -1.53 -6.41
C PHE A 245 4.81 -2.69 -5.53
N ALA A 246 5.15 -3.94 -5.88
CA ALA A 246 4.80 -5.12 -5.09
C ALA A 246 5.40 -5.05 -3.67
N TRP A 247 6.63 -4.53 -3.53
CA TRP A 247 7.24 -4.31 -2.22
C TRP A 247 6.48 -3.25 -1.40
N ILE A 248 6.11 -2.12 -2.01
CA ILE A 248 5.34 -1.07 -1.31
C ILE A 248 3.98 -1.63 -0.86
N THR A 249 3.28 -2.36 -1.72
CA THR A 249 1.99 -2.97 -1.36
C THR A 249 2.13 -4.00 -0.23
N ALA A 250 3.24 -4.75 -0.21
CA ALA A 250 3.56 -5.66 0.90
C ALA A 250 3.83 -4.90 2.20
N MET A 251 4.52 -3.75 2.16
CA MET A 251 4.75 -2.89 3.33
C MET A 251 3.46 -2.30 3.88
N ILE A 252 2.57 -1.80 3.00
CA ILE A 252 1.21 -1.39 3.40
C ILE A 252 0.50 -2.55 4.10
N GLY A 253 0.56 -3.75 3.54
CA GLY A 253 -0.02 -4.95 4.15
C GLY A 253 0.54 -5.24 5.55
N VAL A 254 1.85 -5.09 5.75
CA VAL A 254 2.51 -5.26 7.06
C VAL A 254 2.01 -4.23 8.07
N ASP A 255 1.93 -2.95 7.69
CA ASP A 255 1.48 -1.89 8.59
C ASP A 255 -0.01 -2.02 8.92
N LEU A 256 -0.87 -2.39 7.95
CA LEU A 256 -2.28 -2.73 8.20
C LEU A 256 -2.42 -3.96 9.09
N SER A 257 -1.56 -4.97 8.94
CA SER A 257 -1.54 -6.16 9.80
C SER A 257 -1.22 -5.81 11.26
N ARG A 258 -0.30 -4.86 11.50
CA ARG A 258 0.05 -4.41 12.86
C ARG A 258 -1.11 -3.68 13.54
N VAL A 259 -1.76 -2.74 12.85
CA VAL A 259 -2.99 -2.10 13.34
C VAL A 259 -4.05 -3.14 13.67
N SER A 260 -4.23 -4.09 12.78
CA SER A 260 -5.25 -5.15 12.91
C SER A 260 -4.97 -6.09 14.07
N GLU A 261 -3.70 -6.46 14.31
CA GLU A 261 -3.31 -7.28 15.46
C GLU A 261 -3.70 -6.60 16.78
N GLU A 262 -3.47 -5.30 16.90
CA GLU A 262 -3.86 -4.55 18.10
C GLU A 262 -5.37 -4.49 18.27
N VAL A 263 -6.14 -4.28 17.20
CA VAL A 263 -7.60 -4.32 17.26
C VAL A 263 -8.10 -5.69 17.71
N ILE A 264 -7.49 -6.80 17.22
CA ILE A 264 -7.81 -8.16 17.64
C ILE A 264 -7.58 -8.33 19.15
N LEU A 265 -6.39 -7.95 19.64
CA LEU A 265 -6.05 -8.03 21.06
C LEU A 265 -7.02 -7.17 21.89
N TRP A 266 -7.26 -5.93 21.50
CA TRP A 266 -8.09 -4.99 22.23
C TRP A 266 -9.57 -5.38 22.27
N ALA A 267 -10.04 -6.10 21.26
CA ALA A 267 -11.42 -6.61 21.21
C ALA A 267 -11.64 -7.88 22.06
N THR A 268 -10.59 -8.53 22.56
CA THR A 268 -10.72 -9.68 23.44
C THR A 268 -11.38 -9.32 24.77
N LYS A 269 -12.00 -10.30 25.43
CA LYS A 269 -12.61 -10.11 26.74
C LYS A 269 -11.58 -9.71 27.80
N GLU A 270 -10.35 -10.22 27.69
CA GLU A 270 -9.23 -9.95 28.59
C GLU A 270 -8.79 -8.51 28.55
N PHE A 271 -8.61 -7.94 27.35
CA PHE A 271 -8.29 -6.52 27.18
C PHE A 271 -9.52 -5.65 27.37
N SER A 272 -10.59 -5.91 26.62
CA SER A 272 -11.83 -5.11 26.62
C SER A 272 -11.58 -3.61 26.38
N PHE A 273 -10.64 -3.28 25.50
CA PHE A 273 -10.29 -1.90 25.18
C PHE A 273 -11.13 -1.31 24.06
N VAL A 274 -11.64 -2.15 23.15
CA VAL A 274 -12.49 -1.70 22.05
C VAL A 274 -13.72 -2.58 21.88
N THR A 275 -14.77 -1.98 21.30
CA THR A 275 -15.93 -2.68 20.76
C THR A 275 -16.03 -2.36 19.28
N LEU A 276 -16.09 -3.41 18.45
CA LEU A 276 -16.27 -3.30 17.01
C LEU A 276 -17.72 -2.89 16.68
N HIS A 277 -17.91 -2.13 15.63
CA HIS A 277 -19.23 -1.86 15.09
C HIS A 277 -19.79 -3.10 14.37
N ASP A 278 -21.11 -3.30 14.41
CA ASP A 278 -21.76 -4.49 13.86
C ASP A 278 -21.51 -4.67 12.35
N SER A 279 -21.43 -3.57 11.59
CA SER A 279 -21.16 -3.62 10.15
C SER A 279 -19.72 -4.03 9.78
N TYR A 280 -18.80 -4.10 10.75
CA TYR A 280 -17.39 -4.49 10.56
C TYR A 280 -17.01 -5.72 11.40
N SER A 281 -17.99 -6.53 11.76
CA SER A 281 -17.81 -7.74 12.54
C SER A 281 -18.82 -8.79 12.13
N THR A 282 -18.54 -10.07 12.39
CA THR A 282 -19.50 -11.14 12.20
C THR A 282 -19.82 -11.84 13.53
N GLY A 283 -20.92 -12.56 13.53
CA GLY A 283 -21.32 -13.40 14.65
C GLY A 283 -20.94 -14.87 14.43
N SER A 284 -21.38 -15.71 15.35
CA SER A 284 -21.28 -17.16 15.22
C SER A 284 -22.67 -17.76 14.99
N SER A 285 -22.77 -18.72 14.09
CA SER A 285 -24.01 -19.46 13.84
C SER A 285 -24.45 -20.35 15.03
N ILE A 286 -23.54 -20.62 15.96
CA ILE A 286 -23.76 -21.50 17.12
C ILE A 286 -23.62 -20.79 18.47
N MET A 287 -22.87 -19.69 18.53
CA MET A 287 -22.58 -18.93 19.75
C MET A 287 -23.17 -17.52 19.63
N PRO A 288 -24.39 -17.24 20.13
CA PRO A 288 -25.08 -15.97 19.92
C PRO A 288 -24.36 -14.75 20.49
N GLN A 289 -23.52 -14.93 21.51
CA GLN A 289 -22.75 -13.87 22.18
C GLN A 289 -21.46 -13.50 21.46
N LYS A 290 -21.03 -14.30 20.46
CA LYS A 290 -19.72 -14.13 19.82
C LYS A 290 -19.76 -13.06 18.76
N LYS A 291 -18.80 -12.16 18.82
CA LYS A 291 -18.56 -11.09 17.83
C LYS A 291 -17.09 -11.14 17.41
N ASN A 292 -16.83 -11.38 16.13
CA ASN A 292 -15.50 -11.62 15.60
C ASN A 292 -14.91 -10.37 14.96
N PRO A 293 -13.59 -10.11 15.06
CA PRO A 293 -12.89 -9.00 14.43
C PRO A 293 -12.46 -9.37 12.99
N ASP A 294 -13.41 -9.83 12.13
CA ASP A 294 -13.11 -10.43 10.83
C ASP A 294 -12.32 -9.53 9.90
N VAL A 295 -12.61 -8.22 9.88
CA VAL A 295 -11.87 -7.26 9.04
C VAL A 295 -10.40 -7.24 9.45
N ALA A 296 -10.12 -7.21 10.75
CA ALA A 296 -8.75 -7.23 11.26
C ALA A 296 -8.02 -8.56 10.96
N GLU A 297 -8.72 -9.69 11.11
CA GLU A 297 -8.16 -11.01 10.79
C GLU A 297 -7.87 -11.16 9.30
N LEU A 298 -8.78 -10.68 8.43
CA LEU A 298 -8.57 -10.69 6.99
C LEU A 298 -7.42 -9.77 6.56
N ALA A 299 -7.27 -8.60 7.19
CA ALA A 299 -6.15 -7.71 6.92
C ALA A 299 -4.81 -8.37 7.26
N ARG A 300 -4.72 -9.01 8.43
CA ARG A 300 -3.56 -9.80 8.84
C ARG A 300 -3.27 -10.95 7.87
N GLY A 301 -4.30 -11.68 7.42
CA GLY A 301 -4.16 -12.77 6.44
C GLY A 301 -3.72 -12.29 5.07
N LYS A 302 -4.29 -11.19 4.56
CA LYS A 302 -3.97 -10.62 3.25
C LYS A 302 -2.55 -10.04 3.17
N ALA A 303 -1.95 -9.62 4.28
CA ALA A 303 -0.54 -9.24 4.32
C ALA A 303 0.38 -10.38 3.84
N GLY A 304 0.08 -11.62 4.23
CA GLY A 304 0.81 -12.80 3.74
C GLY A 304 0.68 -13.00 2.23
N ARG A 305 -0.51 -12.73 1.65
CA ARG A 305 -0.73 -12.76 0.19
C ARG A 305 0.11 -11.73 -0.55
N LEU A 306 0.15 -10.49 -0.07
CA LEU A 306 0.95 -9.41 -0.66
C LEU A 306 2.46 -9.72 -0.61
N ILE A 307 2.95 -10.28 0.50
CA ILE A 307 4.34 -10.74 0.62
C ILE A 307 4.61 -11.89 -0.36
N GLY A 308 3.65 -12.82 -0.55
CA GLY A 308 3.75 -13.90 -1.52
C GLY A 308 3.87 -13.38 -2.95
N ASN A 309 3.07 -12.38 -3.34
CA ASN A 309 3.11 -11.73 -4.65
C ASN A 309 4.49 -11.12 -4.94
N LEU A 310 5.05 -10.38 -3.98
CA LEU A 310 6.41 -9.83 -4.09
C LEU A 310 7.45 -10.94 -4.24
N THR A 311 7.37 -11.98 -3.42
CA THR A 311 8.34 -13.08 -3.43
C THR A 311 8.32 -13.84 -4.75
N GLY A 312 7.14 -14.15 -5.28
CA GLY A 312 6.96 -14.81 -6.57
C GLY A 312 7.52 -13.99 -7.72
N LEU A 313 7.22 -12.68 -7.73
CA LEU A 313 7.73 -11.77 -8.76
C LEU A 313 9.27 -11.67 -8.73
N LEU A 314 9.89 -11.50 -7.57
CA LEU A 314 11.34 -11.48 -7.44
C LEU A 314 11.99 -12.81 -7.89
N ALA A 315 11.35 -13.94 -7.60
CA ALA A 315 11.82 -15.25 -8.05
C ALA A 315 11.74 -15.38 -9.58
N THR A 316 10.72 -14.82 -10.21
CA THR A 316 10.59 -14.77 -11.68
C THR A 316 11.70 -13.90 -12.30
N LEU A 317 11.96 -12.73 -11.75
CA LEU A 317 12.88 -11.76 -12.35
C LEU A 317 14.36 -12.16 -12.21
N LYS A 318 14.74 -12.86 -11.14
CA LYS A 318 16.15 -13.25 -10.91
C LYS A 318 16.66 -14.14 -12.04
N GLY A 319 17.85 -13.82 -12.55
CA GLY A 319 18.54 -14.64 -13.54
C GLY A 319 18.03 -14.55 -14.96
N LEU A 320 17.03 -13.68 -15.26
CA LEU A 320 16.61 -13.42 -16.62
C LEU A 320 17.66 -12.62 -17.40
N PRO A 321 17.91 -12.93 -18.67
CA PRO A 321 18.71 -12.06 -19.54
C PRO A 321 17.96 -10.75 -19.83
N LEU A 322 18.68 -9.78 -20.40
CA LEU A 322 18.11 -8.50 -20.81
C LEU A 322 17.08 -8.65 -21.93
N ALA A 323 16.39 -7.55 -22.23
CA ALA A 323 15.26 -7.44 -23.13
C ALA A 323 14.04 -8.25 -22.65
N TYR A 324 13.32 -8.90 -23.53
CA TYR A 324 12.10 -9.63 -23.18
C TYR A 324 12.29 -11.14 -23.26
N ASN A 325 11.85 -11.84 -22.23
CA ASN A 325 11.69 -13.29 -22.22
C ASN A 325 10.25 -13.64 -21.81
N ARG A 326 9.73 -14.77 -22.23
CA ARG A 326 8.33 -15.16 -22.00
C ARG A 326 7.98 -15.31 -20.50
N ASP A 327 8.98 -15.52 -19.64
CA ASP A 327 8.87 -15.50 -18.19
C ASP A 327 8.21 -14.21 -17.68
N LEU A 328 8.41 -13.08 -18.37
CA LEU A 328 7.79 -11.80 -18.04
C LEU A 328 6.26 -11.76 -18.29
N GLN A 329 5.64 -12.85 -18.74
CA GLN A 329 4.20 -13.00 -18.71
C GLN A 329 3.69 -13.08 -17.27
N GLU A 330 4.50 -13.60 -16.34
CA GLU A 330 4.20 -13.75 -14.93
C GLU A 330 4.39 -12.42 -14.12
N ASP A 331 4.74 -11.30 -14.77
CA ASP A 331 4.97 -10.02 -14.10
C ASP A 331 3.68 -9.31 -13.68
N LYS A 332 2.55 -9.60 -14.36
CA LYS A 332 1.29 -8.85 -14.25
C LYS A 332 0.39 -9.33 -13.11
N GLU A 333 0.13 -10.64 -13.04
CA GLU A 333 -0.82 -11.18 -12.08
C GLU A 333 -0.46 -10.84 -10.62
N PRO A 334 0.81 -10.92 -10.16
CA PRO A 334 1.15 -10.55 -8.79
C PRO A 334 0.84 -9.09 -8.45
N VAL A 335 1.09 -8.16 -9.37
CA VAL A 335 0.85 -6.73 -9.12
C VAL A 335 -0.62 -6.36 -9.30
N PHE A 336 -1.34 -7.03 -10.19
CA PHE A 336 -2.79 -6.87 -10.32
C PHE A 336 -3.51 -7.37 -9.08
N ASP A 337 -3.15 -8.56 -8.59
CA ASP A 337 -3.69 -9.12 -7.37
C ASP A 337 -3.39 -8.25 -6.13
N ALA A 338 -2.19 -7.67 -6.09
CA ALA A 338 -1.82 -6.75 -5.02
C ALA A 338 -2.69 -5.48 -5.02
N ALA A 339 -2.92 -4.89 -6.20
CA ALA A 339 -3.80 -3.74 -6.35
C ALA A 339 -5.24 -4.08 -5.94
N ASP A 340 -5.82 -5.13 -6.52
CA ASP A 340 -7.19 -5.59 -6.22
C ASP A 340 -7.36 -5.89 -4.72
N THR A 341 -6.35 -6.51 -4.10
CA THR A 341 -6.36 -6.84 -2.66
C THR A 341 -6.45 -5.57 -1.81
N LEU A 342 -5.61 -4.56 -2.08
CA LEU A 342 -5.59 -3.33 -1.29
C LEU A 342 -6.80 -2.44 -1.54
N GLU A 343 -7.31 -2.38 -2.76
CA GLU A 343 -8.50 -1.59 -3.09
C GLU A 343 -9.76 -2.08 -2.38
N VAL A 344 -9.86 -3.38 -2.10
CA VAL A 344 -10.94 -3.95 -1.31
C VAL A 344 -10.66 -3.85 0.20
N LEU A 345 -9.41 -4.03 0.62
CA LEU A 345 -9.03 -4.08 2.02
C LEU A 345 -9.07 -2.71 2.70
N LEU A 346 -8.52 -1.67 2.05
CA LEU A 346 -8.36 -0.34 2.64
C LEU A 346 -9.69 0.29 3.09
N PRO A 347 -10.77 0.29 2.29
CA PRO A 347 -12.06 0.81 2.75
C PRO A 347 -12.61 0.06 3.97
N ALA A 348 -12.41 -1.26 4.04
CA ALA A 348 -12.89 -2.06 5.16
C ALA A 348 -12.11 -1.73 6.45
N VAL A 349 -10.78 -1.60 6.37
CA VAL A 349 -9.94 -1.24 7.53
C VAL A 349 -10.23 0.20 7.97
N SER A 350 -10.34 1.15 7.04
CA SER A 350 -10.69 2.54 7.36
C SER A 350 -12.03 2.63 8.08
N GLY A 351 -13.05 1.94 7.57
CA GLY A 351 -14.38 1.93 8.19
C GLY A 351 -14.38 1.23 9.55
N MET A 352 -13.63 0.14 9.71
CA MET A 352 -13.45 -0.52 11.00
C MET A 352 -12.86 0.46 12.02
N ILE A 353 -11.76 1.12 11.71
CA ILE A 353 -11.07 2.08 12.60
C ILE A 353 -11.99 3.26 12.93
N ALA A 354 -12.64 3.86 11.95
CA ALA A 354 -13.52 5.01 12.12
C ALA A 354 -14.68 4.73 13.07
N THR A 355 -15.10 3.48 13.17
CA THR A 355 -16.28 3.06 13.96
C THR A 355 -15.94 2.34 15.26
N LEU A 356 -14.66 2.18 15.61
CA LEU A 356 -14.24 1.61 16.89
C LEU A 356 -14.78 2.46 18.04
N LYS A 357 -15.31 1.79 19.05
CA LYS A 357 -15.67 2.40 20.33
C LYS A 357 -14.64 1.99 21.37
N PHE A 358 -13.93 2.99 21.89
CA PHE A 358 -12.92 2.77 22.92
C PHE A 358 -13.56 2.74 24.31
N ASN A 359 -13.15 1.76 25.14
CA ASN A 359 -13.48 1.68 26.55
C ASN A 359 -12.46 2.46 27.35
N THR A 360 -12.64 3.78 27.37
CA THR A 360 -11.68 4.72 27.98
C THR A 360 -11.53 4.50 29.47
N GLU A 361 -12.62 4.21 30.19
CA GLU A 361 -12.60 3.89 31.62
C GLU A 361 -11.70 2.69 31.92
N ARG A 362 -11.78 1.64 31.11
CA ARG A 362 -10.94 0.45 31.26
C ARG A 362 -9.46 0.73 30.98
N MET A 363 -9.19 1.55 29.95
CA MET A 363 -7.84 1.94 29.58
C MET A 363 -7.20 2.80 30.69
N GLU A 364 -7.90 3.82 31.16
CA GLU A 364 -7.43 4.73 32.23
C GLU A 364 -7.20 4.00 33.56
N ALA A 365 -8.10 3.08 33.93
CA ALA A 365 -7.96 2.29 35.14
C ALA A 365 -6.71 1.39 35.11
N LEU A 366 -6.31 0.91 33.93
CA LEU A 366 -5.16 0.03 33.78
C LEU A 366 -3.83 0.77 33.52
N ALA A 367 -3.89 2.03 33.09
CA ALA A 367 -2.72 2.80 32.69
C ALA A 367 -1.60 2.85 33.73
N PRO A 368 -1.88 3.11 35.04
CA PRO A 368 -0.84 3.16 36.07
C PRO A 368 -0.48 1.79 36.67
N GLN A 369 -1.29 0.73 36.42
CA GLN A 369 -1.17 -0.55 37.12
C GLN A 369 0.08 -1.34 36.70
N GLY A 370 0.49 -2.26 37.59
CA GLY A 370 1.64 -3.14 37.36
C GLY A 370 2.96 -2.38 37.53
N PHE A 371 3.00 -1.48 38.47
CA PHE A 371 4.18 -0.66 38.79
C PHE A 371 4.66 0.21 37.61
N ALA A 372 3.76 0.58 36.70
CA ALA A 372 4.06 1.32 35.48
C ALA A 372 4.74 2.69 35.76
N LEU A 373 4.59 3.23 36.99
CA LEU A 373 5.17 4.50 37.43
C LEU A 373 6.58 4.36 38.06
N ALA A 374 7.15 3.15 38.08
CA ALA A 374 8.48 2.94 38.66
C ALA A 374 9.59 3.76 37.98
N THR A 375 9.52 3.88 36.65
CA THR A 375 10.46 4.71 35.89
C THR A 375 10.36 6.18 36.28
N ASP A 376 9.15 6.67 36.61
CA ASP A 376 8.93 8.05 37.01
C ASP A 376 9.63 8.35 38.34
N ILE A 377 9.67 7.39 39.28
CA ILE A 377 10.47 7.50 40.53
C ILE A 377 11.96 7.62 40.21
N ALA A 378 12.48 6.72 39.34
CA ALA A 378 13.90 6.75 38.99
C ALA A 378 14.30 8.07 38.30
N GLU A 379 13.49 8.54 37.34
CA GLU A 379 13.72 9.81 36.65
C GLU A 379 13.57 11.00 37.56
N TRP A 380 12.65 10.96 38.54
CA TRP A 380 12.51 11.99 39.57
C TRP A 380 13.75 12.08 40.44
N LEU A 381 14.30 10.94 40.92
CA LEU A 381 15.55 10.88 41.69
C LEU A 381 16.73 11.45 40.90
N VAL A 382 16.82 11.12 39.61
CA VAL A 382 17.86 11.69 38.73
C VAL A 382 17.77 13.22 38.67
N ARG A 383 16.58 13.78 38.59
CA ARG A 383 16.38 15.25 38.66
C ARG A 383 16.79 15.85 40.01
N GLN A 384 16.82 15.05 41.09
CA GLN A 384 17.33 15.43 42.40
C GLN A 384 18.87 15.25 42.52
N GLY A 385 19.53 14.81 41.43
CA GLY A 385 20.99 14.65 41.40
C GLY A 385 21.49 13.26 41.77
N VAL A 386 20.58 12.28 41.99
CA VAL A 386 20.96 10.89 42.25
C VAL A 386 21.43 10.24 40.95
N PRO A 387 22.59 9.55 40.90
CA PRO A 387 23.05 8.84 39.71
C PRO A 387 22.02 7.82 39.23
N PHE A 388 21.81 7.70 37.91
CA PHE A 388 20.74 6.85 37.34
C PHE A 388 20.79 5.41 37.86
N ARG A 389 21.97 4.80 37.98
CA ARG A 389 22.10 3.42 38.46
C ARG A 389 21.53 3.28 39.89
N GLU A 390 21.87 4.19 40.76
CA GLU A 390 21.36 4.22 42.13
C GLU A 390 19.85 4.53 42.15
N ALA A 391 19.41 5.51 41.37
CA ALA A 391 17.99 5.85 41.23
C ALA A 391 17.16 4.62 40.75
N HIS A 392 17.69 3.84 39.80
CA HIS A 392 17.06 2.62 39.34
C HIS A 392 16.99 1.54 40.45
N GLU A 393 18.05 1.35 41.21
CA GLU A 393 18.08 0.41 42.34
C GLU A 393 17.08 0.81 43.42
N LEU A 394 16.98 2.08 43.76
CA LEU A 394 16.02 2.61 44.73
C LEU A 394 14.56 2.48 44.23
N SER A 395 14.32 2.77 42.99
CA SER A 395 13.00 2.55 42.39
C SER A 395 12.61 1.05 42.38
N GLY A 396 13.56 0.17 42.09
CA GLY A 396 13.36 -1.29 42.17
C GLY A 396 13.07 -1.76 43.61
N ALA A 397 13.68 -1.16 44.59
CA ALA A 397 13.38 -1.44 46.01
C ALA A 397 11.96 -1.00 46.38
N ALA A 398 11.47 0.13 45.85
CA ALA A 398 10.09 0.58 46.06
C ALA A 398 9.09 -0.40 45.42
N VAL A 399 9.37 -0.88 44.19
CA VAL A 399 8.56 -1.94 43.55
C VAL A 399 8.51 -3.18 44.41
N LYS A 400 9.65 -3.68 44.86
CA LYS A 400 9.72 -4.88 45.73
C LYS A 400 8.92 -4.70 47.04
N GLN A 401 8.96 -3.52 47.64
CA GLN A 401 8.18 -3.20 48.83
C GLN A 401 6.68 -3.24 48.55
N ALA A 402 6.24 -2.58 47.48
CA ALA A 402 4.85 -2.55 47.04
C ALA A 402 4.34 -3.96 46.70
N GLU A 403 5.12 -4.75 45.95
CA GLU A 403 4.82 -6.14 45.61
C GLU A 403 4.65 -7.04 46.84
N SER A 404 5.54 -6.87 47.83
CA SER A 404 5.46 -7.64 49.11
C SER A 404 4.20 -7.38 49.92
N ARG A 405 3.60 -6.16 49.73
CA ARG A 405 2.35 -5.76 50.36
C ARG A 405 1.12 -6.07 49.52
N GLY A 406 1.28 -6.43 48.24
CA GLY A 406 0.19 -6.58 47.30
C GLY A 406 -0.54 -5.26 46.99
N VAL A 407 0.19 -4.15 46.93
CA VAL A 407 -0.31 -2.78 46.64
C VAL A 407 0.48 -2.14 45.51
N GLU A 408 0.00 -1.05 44.97
CA GLU A 408 0.72 -0.28 43.95
C GLU A 408 1.67 0.74 44.58
N LEU A 409 2.55 1.37 43.78
CA LEU A 409 3.55 2.34 44.28
C LEU A 409 2.95 3.53 45.00
N TRP A 410 1.80 4.04 44.55
CA TRP A 410 1.13 5.19 45.16
C TRP A 410 0.49 4.88 46.53
N ASP A 411 0.37 3.60 46.89
CA ASP A 411 -0.19 3.15 48.18
C ASP A 411 0.87 2.97 49.26
N LEU A 412 2.19 3.06 48.92
CA LEU A 412 3.25 3.06 49.90
C LEU A 412 3.19 4.33 50.73
N THR A 413 3.45 4.25 52.06
CA THR A 413 3.49 5.40 52.95
C THR A 413 4.79 6.18 52.79
N ASP A 414 4.83 7.42 53.31
CA ASP A 414 6.04 8.22 53.29
C ASP A 414 7.15 7.60 54.15
N GLU A 415 6.79 6.95 55.26
CA GLU A 415 7.72 6.20 56.11
C GLU A 415 8.32 4.99 55.39
N GLU A 416 7.55 4.29 54.52
CA GLU A 416 8.06 3.19 53.72
C GLU A 416 9.02 3.68 52.65
N TYR A 417 8.72 4.78 51.98
CA TYR A 417 9.66 5.43 51.07
C TYR A 417 10.94 5.90 51.78
N ALA A 418 10.81 6.55 52.92
CA ALA A 418 11.96 6.99 53.70
C ALA A 418 12.82 5.84 54.23
N ALA A 419 12.22 4.69 54.54
CA ALA A 419 12.93 3.48 54.94
C ALA A 419 13.77 2.87 53.83
N ILE A 420 13.41 3.08 52.55
CA ILE A 420 14.19 2.66 51.39
C ILE A 420 15.38 3.58 51.16
N SER A 421 15.18 4.89 51.22
CA SER A 421 16.25 5.91 51.07
C SER A 421 15.79 7.29 51.54
N GLU A 422 16.73 8.06 52.12
CA GLU A 422 16.53 9.47 52.47
C GLU A 422 16.25 10.37 51.23
N HIS A 423 16.61 9.90 50.01
CA HIS A 423 16.31 10.59 48.76
C HIS A 423 14.84 10.45 48.35
N LEU A 424 14.10 9.45 48.86
CA LEU A 424 12.68 9.25 48.57
C LEU A 424 11.80 10.07 49.55
N THR A 425 11.85 11.36 49.39
CA THR A 425 11.06 12.29 50.19
C THR A 425 9.57 12.27 49.78
N PRO A 426 8.63 12.82 50.57
CA PRO A 426 7.20 12.88 50.24
C PRO A 426 6.89 13.49 48.89
N GLU A 427 7.77 14.34 48.33
CA GLU A 427 7.63 14.95 47.02
C GLU A 427 7.65 13.93 45.86
N VAL A 428 8.14 12.70 46.07
CA VAL A 428 8.06 11.63 45.09
C VAL A 428 6.61 11.36 44.64
N ARG A 429 5.62 11.68 45.49
CA ARG A 429 4.20 11.53 45.16
C ARG A 429 3.76 12.40 43.98
N THR A 430 4.47 13.46 43.67
CA THR A 430 4.16 14.33 42.53
C THR A 430 4.27 13.61 41.17
N VAL A 431 5.05 12.53 41.11
CA VAL A 431 5.21 11.70 39.89
C VAL A 431 4.46 10.38 39.94
N LEU A 432 3.79 10.09 41.06
CA LEU A 432 3.02 8.84 41.25
C LEU A 432 1.55 8.98 40.80
N SER A 433 1.36 9.61 39.66
CA SER A 433 0.06 9.72 39.02
C SER A 433 0.19 9.52 37.51
N THR A 434 -0.86 9.01 36.86
CA THR A 434 -0.91 8.89 35.37
C THR A 434 -0.68 10.25 34.71
N GLU A 435 -1.29 11.32 35.23
CA GLU A 435 -1.14 12.68 34.70
C GLU A 435 0.31 13.19 34.86
N GLY A 436 0.92 13.01 36.00
CA GLY A 436 2.33 13.40 36.25
C GLY A 436 3.29 12.64 35.32
N SER A 437 3.09 11.34 35.17
CA SER A 437 3.86 10.50 34.28
C SER A 437 3.75 10.97 32.82
N LEU A 438 2.53 11.18 32.29
CA LEU A 438 2.30 11.65 30.93
C LEU A 438 2.91 13.02 30.67
N ASN A 439 2.65 14.01 31.57
CA ASN A 439 3.11 15.39 31.40
C ASN A 439 4.63 15.53 31.45
N SER A 440 5.32 14.62 32.15
CA SER A 440 6.79 14.63 32.23
C SER A 440 7.47 14.30 30.88
N ARG A 441 6.78 13.62 29.96
CA ARG A 441 7.32 13.14 28.68
C ARG A 441 7.03 14.11 27.54
N ASN A 442 7.45 15.37 27.69
CA ASN A 442 7.17 16.47 26.76
C ASN A 442 8.29 16.73 25.72
N SER A 443 9.23 15.81 25.56
CA SER A 443 10.21 15.86 24.47
C SER A 443 9.54 15.74 23.11
N GLN A 444 10.24 16.09 22.03
CA GLN A 444 9.76 15.84 20.67
C GLN A 444 9.47 14.33 20.49
N GLY A 445 8.29 14.00 19.99
CA GLY A 445 7.85 12.61 19.84
C GLY A 445 7.40 11.94 21.14
N GLY A 446 7.35 12.66 22.28
CA GLY A 446 6.86 12.15 23.55
C GLY A 446 5.33 12.04 23.60
N THR A 447 4.83 11.43 24.69
CA THR A 447 3.39 11.17 24.88
C THR A 447 2.65 12.27 25.64
N ALA A 448 3.32 13.32 26.15
CA ALA A 448 2.64 14.41 26.82
C ALA A 448 1.60 15.09 25.90
N PRO A 449 0.46 15.60 26.43
CA PRO A 449 -0.57 16.25 25.61
C PRO A 449 -0.01 17.30 24.64
N ALA A 450 0.86 18.19 25.13
CA ALA A 450 1.49 19.22 24.31
C ALA A 450 2.44 18.63 23.22
N ALA A 451 3.06 17.48 23.48
CA ALA A 451 3.87 16.79 22.47
C ALA A 451 3.00 16.15 21.38
N VAL A 452 1.84 15.61 21.75
CA VAL A 452 0.85 15.05 20.82
C VAL A 452 0.23 16.15 19.95
N GLU A 453 -0.07 17.33 20.50
CA GLU A 453 -0.51 18.48 19.70
C GLU A 453 0.51 18.86 18.62
N ARG A 454 1.80 18.92 18.98
CA ARG A 454 2.87 19.16 18.00
C ARG A 454 2.96 18.05 16.94
N GLN A 455 2.73 16.79 17.32
CA GLN A 455 2.68 15.67 16.37
C GLN A 455 1.55 15.82 15.37
N LEU A 456 0.35 16.18 15.81
CA LEU A 456 -0.82 16.41 14.96
C LEU A 456 -0.53 17.52 13.94
N LEU A 457 0.03 18.65 14.37
CA LEU A 457 0.40 19.74 13.45
C LEU A 457 1.46 19.32 12.43
N ALA A 458 2.47 18.57 12.87
CA ALA A 458 3.50 18.05 11.96
C ALA A 458 2.92 17.06 10.96
N LEU A 459 2.04 16.16 11.40
CA LEU A 459 1.39 15.19 10.54
C LEU A 459 0.48 15.87 9.50
N ASP A 460 -0.30 16.87 9.90
CA ASP A 460 -1.14 17.64 8.98
C ASP A 460 -0.30 18.32 7.88
N GLY A 461 0.88 18.85 8.24
CA GLY A 461 1.82 19.46 7.27
C GLY A 461 2.36 18.45 6.26
N GLU A 462 2.77 17.26 6.71
CA GLU A 462 3.27 16.18 5.84
C GLU A 462 2.15 15.62 4.93
N LEU A 463 0.93 15.46 5.49
CA LEU A 463 -0.22 14.97 4.73
C LEU A 463 -0.59 15.91 3.57
N ALA A 464 -0.46 17.22 3.73
CA ALA A 464 -0.75 18.18 2.67
C ALA A 464 0.08 17.90 1.40
N GLY A 465 1.36 17.54 1.55
CA GLY A 465 2.25 17.21 0.43
C GLY A 465 1.84 15.95 -0.34
N VAL A 466 1.46 14.90 0.39
CA VAL A 466 1.10 13.61 -0.24
C VAL A 466 -0.32 13.55 -0.77
N ARG A 467 -1.25 14.38 -0.24
CA ARG A 467 -2.62 14.49 -0.78
C ARG A 467 -2.65 15.00 -2.22
N THR A 468 -1.74 15.91 -2.57
CA THR A 468 -1.59 16.42 -3.95
C THR A 468 -1.20 15.30 -4.93
N TYR A 469 -0.41 14.34 -4.50
CA TYR A 469 -0.05 13.17 -5.31
C TYR A 469 -1.25 12.23 -5.52
N ALA A 470 -2.04 12.01 -4.50
CA ALA A 470 -3.18 11.08 -4.52
C ALA A 470 -4.40 11.64 -5.29
N GLY A 471 -4.55 12.97 -5.32
CA GLY A 471 -5.68 13.68 -5.96
C GLY A 471 -5.60 13.71 -7.41
#